data_61a58915d612e79fc26749f9e516900f
#
_entry.id   61a58915d612e79fc26749f9e516900f
#
_cell.length_a   1.000
_cell.length_b   1.000
_cell.length_c   1.000
_cell.angle_alpha   90.00
_cell.angle_beta   90.00
_cell.angle_gamma   90.00
#
_symmetry.space_group_name_H-M   'P 1'
#
loop_
_entity.id
_entity.type
_entity.pdbx_description
1 polymer ?
#
loop_
_entity_poly.entity_id
_entity_poly.type
_entity_poly.pdbx_seq_one_letter_code
_entity_poly.pdbx_strand_id
1 'polypeptide(L)'
;TLLFGEDHEIVRSKRAATAQAPGGTGALRVAADTIAKLMKGATVWVSNPTWPNHPGVFQSAGLEVKTYPYFDPATNSLDFEAMMATLRTIPAGDVVVLHGACHNPTGVDLTPEQWKEVAATLAERKILPLVDFAYQGFADGLMEDAKGLHIIAETGIDLLVANSYSKNFGLYNERIGALTMVAQNEEAAQALLSHVKQSIRSNFSNPPAHGGAIVATILNDPKLRAQWEQEVAEMRDRINGLRHLFVETLNEKGVERDFSFITRQRGMFSFSGLNPDQVKALRERYSIYIVGSGRISVAGMSEESMDYLCNAIADVLAG
;
A
#
# COMPACT_ATOMS: atom_id res chain seq x y z
N THR A 1 2.35 17.51 -4.33
CA THR A 1 3.82 17.54 -4.06
C THR A 1 4.35 16.21 -3.54
N LEU A 2 3.74 15.56 -2.51
CA LEU A 2 4.27 14.33 -1.91
C LEU A 2 4.38 13.14 -2.89
N LEU A 3 3.49 13.01 -3.87
CA LEU A 3 3.50 11.91 -4.83
C LEU A 3 4.57 12.06 -5.90
N PHE A 4 4.75 13.27 -6.43
CA PHE A 4 5.59 13.52 -7.61
C PHE A 4 6.70 14.55 -7.39
N GLY A 5 6.72 15.27 -6.25
CA GLY A 5 7.54 16.47 -6.10
C GLY A 5 6.90 17.69 -6.79
N GLU A 6 7.45 18.88 -6.51
CA GLU A 6 6.89 20.13 -7.04
C GLU A 6 7.29 20.38 -8.50
N ASP A 7 8.47 19.92 -8.87
CA ASP A 7 9.06 20.18 -10.20
C ASP A 7 8.73 19.09 -11.24
N HIS A 8 7.96 18.08 -10.87
CA HIS A 8 7.63 16.99 -11.78
C HIS A 8 6.75 17.49 -12.93
N GLU A 9 6.97 16.96 -14.13
CA GLU A 9 6.23 17.34 -15.34
C GLU A 9 4.70 17.27 -15.14
N ILE A 10 4.20 16.20 -14.52
CA ILE A 10 2.78 15.98 -14.23
C ILE A 10 2.16 17.15 -13.44
N VAL A 11 2.93 17.74 -12.51
CA VAL A 11 2.47 18.86 -11.69
C VAL A 11 2.52 20.16 -12.51
N ARG A 12 3.61 20.40 -13.24
CA ARG A 12 3.79 21.60 -14.05
C ARG A 12 2.82 21.69 -15.23
N SER A 13 2.54 20.58 -15.88
CA SER A 13 1.59 20.49 -16.99
C SER A 13 0.14 20.46 -16.55
N LYS A 14 -0.12 20.37 -15.22
CA LYS A 14 -1.46 20.30 -14.61
C LYS A 14 -2.30 19.10 -15.09
N ARG A 15 -1.66 18.06 -15.61
CA ARG A 15 -2.35 16.84 -16.03
C ARG A 15 -2.68 15.90 -14.85
N ALA A 16 -2.41 16.34 -13.61
CA ALA A 16 -2.90 15.70 -12.39
C ALA A 16 -3.97 16.58 -11.73
N ALA A 17 -5.04 15.94 -11.29
CA ALA A 17 -6.08 16.56 -10.47
C ALA A 17 -6.28 15.73 -9.20
N THR A 18 -6.51 16.39 -8.07
CA THR A 18 -6.61 15.72 -6.77
C THR A 18 -7.91 16.10 -6.05
N ALA A 19 -8.59 15.12 -5.49
CA ALA A 19 -9.75 15.31 -4.65
C ALA A 19 -9.50 14.71 -3.26
N GLN A 20 -9.78 15.46 -2.21
CA GLN A 20 -9.74 14.95 -0.83
C GLN A 20 -10.82 13.89 -0.62
N ALA A 21 -10.50 12.87 0.16
CA ALA A 21 -11.40 11.78 0.51
C ALA A 21 -11.25 11.37 2.00
N PRO A 22 -12.26 10.73 2.60
CA PRO A 22 -12.18 10.27 3.99
C PRO A 22 -11.27 9.05 4.15
N GLY A 23 -9.97 9.30 4.15
CA GLY A 23 -8.90 8.29 4.21
C GLY A 23 -8.67 7.59 2.87
N GLY A 24 -7.68 6.68 2.84
CA GLY A 24 -7.39 5.87 1.65
C GLY A 24 -8.58 5.00 1.22
N THR A 25 -9.35 4.46 2.17
CA THR A 25 -10.57 3.71 1.88
C THR A 25 -11.59 4.56 1.13
N GLY A 26 -11.80 5.80 1.55
CA GLY A 26 -12.68 6.74 0.85
C GLY A 26 -12.17 7.08 -0.55
N ALA A 27 -10.84 7.24 -0.72
CA ALA A 27 -10.23 7.47 -2.02
C ALA A 27 -10.44 6.27 -2.96
N LEU A 28 -10.21 5.06 -2.49
CA LEU A 28 -10.47 3.81 -3.24
C LEU A 28 -11.95 3.67 -3.60
N ARG A 29 -12.87 4.01 -2.68
CA ARG A 29 -14.30 3.96 -2.95
C ARG A 29 -14.71 4.97 -4.02
N VAL A 30 -14.23 6.20 -3.96
CA VAL A 30 -14.50 7.21 -4.99
C VAL A 30 -13.93 6.81 -6.33
N ALA A 31 -12.72 6.21 -6.35
CA ALA A 31 -12.16 5.63 -7.57
C ALA A 31 -13.06 4.52 -8.12
N ALA A 32 -13.51 3.58 -7.27
CA ALA A 32 -14.39 2.48 -7.66
C ALA A 32 -15.72 2.96 -8.25
N ASP A 33 -16.40 3.93 -7.60
CA ASP A 33 -17.64 4.52 -8.09
C ASP A 33 -17.44 5.24 -9.43
N THR A 34 -16.29 5.89 -9.63
CA THR A 34 -15.94 6.58 -10.86
C THR A 34 -15.64 5.59 -11.99
N ILE A 35 -14.88 4.53 -11.71
CA ILE A 35 -14.60 3.44 -12.65
C ILE A 35 -15.90 2.77 -13.08
N ALA A 36 -16.78 2.40 -12.15
CA ALA A 36 -18.04 1.76 -12.46
C ALA A 36 -18.96 2.61 -13.39
N LYS A 37 -18.86 3.94 -13.26
CA LYS A 37 -19.60 4.87 -14.14
C LYS A 37 -19.00 5.01 -15.52
N LEU A 38 -17.67 5.16 -15.62
CA LEU A 38 -16.99 5.55 -16.85
C LEU A 38 -16.46 4.35 -17.65
N MET A 39 -16.16 3.24 -16.98
CA MET A 39 -15.53 2.06 -17.58
C MET A 39 -16.45 0.84 -17.41
N LYS A 40 -17.62 0.90 -18.08
CA LYS A 40 -18.65 -0.16 -17.96
C LYS A 40 -18.10 -1.52 -18.36
N GLY A 41 -18.27 -2.49 -17.46
CA GLY A 41 -17.79 -3.86 -17.67
C GLY A 41 -16.34 -4.09 -17.32
N ALA A 42 -15.60 -3.09 -16.83
CA ALA A 42 -14.24 -3.26 -16.35
C ALA A 42 -14.19 -4.18 -15.13
N THR A 43 -13.21 -5.07 -15.11
CA THR A 43 -12.85 -5.90 -13.96
C THR A 43 -11.70 -5.23 -13.20
N VAL A 44 -11.76 -5.28 -11.86
CA VAL A 44 -10.67 -4.82 -11.00
C VAL A 44 -9.85 -6.02 -10.54
N TRP A 45 -8.56 -5.99 -10.82
CA TRP A 45 -7.62 -7.04 -10.45
C TRP A 45 -6.79 -6.60 -9.25
N VAL A 46 -6.81 -7.41 -8.18
CA VAL A 46 -6.06 -7.18 -6.94
C VAL A 46 -5.03 -8.27 -6.73
N SER A 47 -3.95 -7.98 -6.00
CA SER A 47 -2.94 -8.99 -5.68
C SER A 47 -3.51 -10.11 -4.80
N ASN A 48 -2.95 -11.30 -4.89
CA ASN A 48 -3.24 -12.40 -3.99
C ASN A 48 -1.98 -12.80 -3.20
N PRO A 49 -1.94 -12.53 -1.88
CA PRO A 49 -2.96 -11.82 -1.08
C PRO A 49 -2.97 -10.30 -1.31
N THR A 50 -3.99 -9.64 -0.79
CA THR A 50 -4.13 -8.19 -0.78
C THR A 50 -4.66 -7.69 0.56
N TRP A 51 -4.77 -6.38 0.74
CA TRP A 51 -5.49 -5.81 1.88
C TRP A 51 -6.94 -6.33 1.88
N PRO A 52 -7.40 -6.96 2.99
CA PRO A 52 -8.68 -7.70 2.99
C PRO A 52 -9.91 -6.88 2.61
N ASN A 53 -9.83 -5.55 2.70
CA ASN A 53 -10.94 -4.68 2.35
C ASN A 53 -11.00 -4.29 0.85
N HIS A 54 -9.95 -4.56 0.05
CA HIS A 54 -9.96 -4.24 -1.38
C HIS A 54 -11.18 -4.87 -2.10
N PRO A 55 -11.44 -6.19 -1.98
CA PRO A 55 -12.58 -6.77 -2.65
C PRO A 55 -13.91 -6.13 -2.25
N GLY A 56 -14.11 -5.88 -0.95
CA GLY A 56 -15.34 -5.26 -0.44
C GLY A 56 -15.57 -3.85 -0.98
N VAL A 57 -14.52 -3.04 -1.09
CA VAL A 57 -14.62 -1.67 -1.63
C VAL A 57 -15.08 -1.68 -3.10
N PHE A 58 -14.45 -2.51 -3.94
CA PHE A 58 -14.77 -2.55 -5.38
C PHE A 58 -16.10 -3.25 -5.66
N GLN A 59 -16.39 -4.37 -5.00
CA GLN A 59 -17.65 -5.08 -5.13
C GLN A 59 -18.84 -4.21 -4.68
N SER A 60 -18.68 -3.41 -3.62
CA SER A 60 -19.73 -2.48 -3.18
C SER A 60 -20.03 -1.36 -4.19
N ALA A 61 -19.13 -1.10 -5.13
CA ALA A 61 -19.36 -0.19 -6.27
C ALA A 61 -19.95 -0.90 -7.50
N GLY A 62 -20.22 -2.22 -7.41
CA GLY A 62 -20.76 -3.04 -8.49
C GLY A 62 -19.71 -3.52 -9.50
N LEU A 63 -18.42 -3.48 -9.16
CA LEU A 63 -17.35 -3.96 -10.00
C LEU A 63 -17.05 -5.45 -9.74
N GLU A 64 -16.75 -6.19 -10.80
CA GLU A 64 -16.17 -7.52 -10.69
C GLU A 64 -14.74 -7.41 -10.15
N VAL A 65 -14.36 -8.32 -9.24
CA VAL A 65 -13.01 -8.37 -8.68
C VAL A 65 -12.39 -9.74 -8.96
N LYS A 66 -11.20 -9.72 -9.55
CA LYS A 66 -10.35 -10.89 -9.78
C LYS A 66 -9.00 -10.70 -9.10
N THR A 67 -8.23 -11.77 -9.01
CA THR A 67 -6.91 -11.73 -8.39
C THR A 67 -5.81 -12.08 -9.38
N TYR A 68 -4.61 -11.52 -9.13
CA TYR A 68 -3.37 -11.96 -9.76
C TYR A 68 -2.41 -12.49 -8.69
N PRO A 69 -1.58 -13.51 -9.00
CA PRO A 69 -0.56 -14.01 -8.09
C PRO A 69 0.40 -12.90 -7.65
N TYR A 70 0.84 -12.94 -6.41
CA TYR A 70 1.78 -11.94 -5.88
C TYR A 70 2.82 -12.53 -4.94
N PHE A 71 2.41 -13.40 -4.02
CA PHE A 71 3.26 -13.90 -2.95
C PHE A 71 3.39 -15.42 -3.02
N ASP A 72 4.64 -15.89 -2.96
CA ASP A 72 4.95 -17.32 -2.82
C ASP A 72 5.23 -17.64 -1.36
N PRO A 73 4.35 -18.40 -0.67
CA PRO A 73 4.56 -18.78 0.72
C PRO A 73 5.71 -19.79 0.92
N ALA A 74 6.17 -20.48 -0.13
CA ALA A 74 7.27 -21.42 -0.01
C ALA A 74 8.62 -20.72 0.14
N THR A 75 8.78 -19.59 -0.52
CA THR A 75 10.00 -18.76 -0.49
C THR A 75 9.86 -17.49 0.36
N ASN A 76 8.66 -17.19 0.85
CA ASN A 76 8.30 -15.93 1.52
C ASN A 76 8.70 -14.69 0.71
N SER A 77 8.54 -14.75 -0.60
CA SER A 77 8.93 -13.71 -1.54
C SER A 77 7.85 -13.41 -2.58
N LEU A 78 8.15 -12.49 -3.47
CA LEU A 78 7.28 -12.18 -4.61
C LEU A 78 7.32 -13.31 -5.65
N ASP A 79 6.15 -13.78 -6.08
CA ASP A 79 6.00 -14.63 -7.27
C ASP A 79 5.87 -13.76 -8.52
N PHE A 80 6.99 -13.14 -8.91
CA PHE A 80 6.99 -12.17 -10.00
C PHE A 80 6.63 -12.79 -11.36
N GLU A 81 7.08 -14.01 -11.62
CA GLU A 81 6.80 -14.69 -12.89
C GLU A 81 5.29 -14.98 -13.05
N ALA A 82 4.64 -15.52 -12.03
CA ALA A 82 3.21 -15.79 -12.07
C ALA A 82 2.39 -14.48 -12.11
N MET A 83 2.83 -13.42 -11.39
CA MET A 83 2.26 -12.10 -11.47
C MET A 83 2.28 -11.60 -12.92
N MET A 84 3.44 -11.57 -13.55
CA MET A 84 3.61 -11.06 -14.92
C MET A 84 2.88 -11.91 -15.96
N ALA A 85 2.89 -13.24 -15.81
CA ALA A 85 2.12 -14.13 -16.69
C ALA A 85 0.62 -13.76 -16.66
N THR A 86 0.08 -13.43 -15.48
CA THR A 86 -1.31 -13.00 -15.35
C THR A 86 -1.53 -11.60 -15.94
N LEU A 87 -0.68 -10.61 -15.59
CA LEU A 87 -0.82 -9.23 -16.07
C LEU A 87 -0.85 -9.15 -17.61
N ARG A 88 -0.05 -9.98 -18.29
CA ARG A 88 -0.02 -10.06 -19.76
C ARG A 88 -1.32 -10.60 -20.37
N THR A 89 -2.21 -11.21 -19.61
CA THR A 89 -3.50 -11.76 -20.09
C THR A 89 -4.69 -10.86 -19.76
N ILE A 90 -4.54 -9.88 -18.89
CA ILE A 90 -5.62 -8.98 -18.48
C ILE A 90 -6.15 -8.21 -19.70
N PRO A 91 -7.48 -8.15 -19.89
CA PRO A 91 -8.09 -7.40 -20.99
C PRO A 91 -7.77 -5.90 -20.94
N ALA A 92 -7.67 -5.27 -22.10
CA ALA A 92 -7.58 -3.83 -22.21
C ALA A 92 -8.84 -3.17 -21.63
N GLY A 93 -8.65 -2.09 -20.87
CA GLY A 93 -9.75 -1.40 -20.18
C GLY A 93 -10.10 -1.94 -18.80
N ASP A 94 -9.46 -3.03 -18.35
CA ASP A 94 -9.54 -3.45 -16.96
C ASP A 94 -8.63 -2.60 -16.06
N VAL A 95 -8.79 -2.75 -14.74
CA VAL A 95 -8.05 -2.00 -13.72
C VAL A 95 -7.18 -2.95 -12.91
N VAL A 96 -5.92 -2.58 -12.68
CA VAL A 96 -5.01 -3.30 -11.78
C VAL A 96 -4.71 -2.44 -10.55
N VAL A 97 -5.01 -2.97 -9.38
CA VAL A 97 -4.66 -2.35 -8.10
C VAL A 97 -3.26 -2.78 -7.70
N LEU A 98 -2.38 -1.82 -7.51
CA LEU A 98 -1.00 -2.00 -7.08
C LEU A 98 -0.79 -1.32 -5.73
N HIS A 99 -0.05 -1.95 -4.82
CA HIS A 99 0.40 -1.28 -3.61
C HIS A 99 1.65 -0.45 -3.95
N GLY A 100 1.61 0.84 -3.66
CA GLY A 100 2.71 1.75 -4.02
C GLY A 100 4.01 1.47 -3.28
N ALA A 101 3.91 1.09 -2.00
CA ALA A 101 4.99 0.62 -1.13
C ALA A 101 4.40 -0.12 0.07
N CYS A 102 5.23 -0.91 0.76
CA CYS A 102 4.87 -1.64 1.98
C CYS A 102 3.63 -2.51 1.78
N HIS A 103 3.70 -3.44 0.84
CA HIS A 103 2.57 -4.30 0.47
C HIS A 103 1.89 -4.93 1.69
N ASN A 104 0.62 -4.66 1.85
CA ASN A 104 -0.20 -5.24 2.91
C ASN A 104 -0.99 -6.44 2.37
N PRO A 105 -0.75 -7.68 2.85
CA PRO A 105 -0.20 -8.02 4.16
C PRO A 105 1.27 -8.49 4.18
N THR A 106 1.94 -8.62 3.05
CA THR A 106 3.18 -9.41 2.93
C THR A 106 4.45 -8.66 3.34
N GLY A 107 4.47 -7.34 3.20
CA GLY A 107 5.70 -6.53 3.32
C GLY A 107 6.68 -6.70 2.16
N VAL A 108 6.33 -7.46 1.13
CA VAL A 108 7.18 -7.70 -0.05
C VAL A 108 6.82 -6.71 -1.14
N ASP A 109 7.78 -5.89 -1.55
CA ASP A 109 7.61 -4.87 -2.58
C ASP A 109 8.36 -5.23 -3.86
N LEU A 110 7.92 -4.65 -4.99
CA LEU A 110 8.58 -4.75 -6.29
C LEU A 110 9.91 -3.97 -6.28
N THR A 111 10.94 -4.52 -6.94
CA THR A 111 12.16 -3.76 -7.24
C THR A 111 11.92 -2.71 -8.33
N PRO A 112 12.80 -1.70 -8.48
CA PRO A 112 12.68 -0.74 -9.58
C PRO A 112 12.64 -1.39 -10.97
N GLU A 113 13.39 -2.46 -11.20
CA GLU A 113 13.41 -3.21 -12.46
C GLU A 113 12.06 -3.90 -12.70
N GLN A 114 11.51 -4.53 -11.67
CA GLN A 114 10.18 -5.16 -11.72
C GLN A 114 9.07 -4.11 -11.96
N TRP A 115 9.17 -2.94 -11.32
CA TRP A 115 8.26 -1.82 -11.59
C TRP A 115 8.29 -1.38 -13.06
N LYS A 116 9.47 -1.33 -13.70
CA LYS A 116 9.59 -1.01 -15.13
C LYS A 116 8.87 -2.03 -16.00
N GLU A 117 9.02 -3.31 -15.71
CA GLU A 117 8.36 -4.38 -16.48
C GLU A 117 6.83 -4.34 -16.28
N VAL A 118 6.36 -4.15 -15.05
CA VAL A 118 4.93 -3.96 -14.75
C VAL A 118 4.38 -2.75 -15.51
N ALA A 119 5.02 -1.60 -15.39
CA ALA A 119 4.59 -0.35 -16.04
C ALA A 119 4.51 -0.48 -17.57
N ALA A 120 5.53 -1.09 -18.20
CA ALA A 120 5.54 -1.34 -19.62
C ALA A 120 4.39 -2.26 -20.06
N THR A 121 4.13 -3.32 -19.29
CA THR A 121 3.03 -4.26 -19.55
C THR A 121 1.66 -3.59 -19.42
N LEU A 122 1.45 -2.76 -18.38
CA LEU A 122 0.20 -2.03 -18.23
C LEU A 122 -0.04 -1.05 -19.39
N ALA A 123 1.00 -0.36 -19.84
CA ALA A 123 0.93 0.56 -20.97
C ALA A 123 0.62 -0.18 -22.29
N GLU A 124 1.35 -1.25 -22.59
CA GLU A 124 1.14 -2.06 -23.78
C GLU A 124 -0.27 -2.67 -23.83
N ARG A 125 -0.73 -3.19 -22.69
CA ARG A 125 -2.04 -3.83 -22.57
C ARG A 125 -3.19 -2.85 -22.42
N LYS A 126 -2.93 -1.55 -22.27
CA LYS A 126 -3.94 -0.50 -22.02
C LYS A 126 -4.79 -0.79 -20.77
N ILE A 127 -4.12 -1.17 -19.69
CA ILE A 127 -4.72 -1.45 -18.39
C ILE A 127 -4.58 -0.19 -17.54
N LEU A 128 -5.63 0.19 -16.81
CA LEU A 128 -5.58 1.34 -15.90
C LEU A 128 -4.94 0.94 -14.56
N PRO A 129 -3.78 1.49 -14.19
CA PRO A 129 -3.25 1.31 -12.84
C PRO A 129 -4.02 2.16 -11.82
N LEU A 130 -4.37 1.53 -10.70
CA LEU A 130 -4.83 2.18 -9.47
C LEU A 130 -3.83 1.86 -8.36
N VAL A 131 -3.02 2.85 -7.99
CA VAL A 131 -2.02 2.68 -6.95
C VAL A 131 -2.63 3.01 -5.59
N ASP A 132 -2.71 2.01 -4.70
CA ASP A 132 -3.02 2.21 -3.27
C ASP A 132 -1.74 2.58 -2.54
N PHE A 133 -1.68 3.80 -2.02
CA PHE A 133 -0.48 4.37 -1.44
C PHE A 133 -0.73 4.79 0.01
N ALA A 134 -0.92 3.79 0.89
CA ALA A 134 -1.29 4.00 2.28
C ALA A 134 -0.08 4.13 3.23
N TYR A 135 1.14 3.78 2.78
CA TYR A 135 2.31 3.63 3.65
C TYR A 135 3.53 4.43 3.16
N GLN A 136 3.33 5.50 2.42
CA GLN A 136 4.42 6.35 1.94
C GLN A 136 5.30 6.85 3.09
N GLY A 137 6.61 6.62 3.01
CA GLY A 137 7.61 6.97 4.00
C GLY A 137 8.02 5.83 4.93
N PHE A 138 7.35 4.66 4.86
CA PHE A 138 7.62 3.53 5.76
C PHE A 138 8.50 2.41 5.18
N ALA A 139 8.86 2.47 3.89
CA ALA A 139 9.82 1.54 3.31
C ALA A 139 11.25 2.08 3.39
N ASP A 140 11.61 2.94 2.48
CA ASP A 140 12.97 3.48 2.35
C ASP A 140 13.01 5.03 2.47
N GLY A 141 11.89 5.72 2.27
CA GLY A 141 11.75 7.17 2.37
C GLY A 141 10.54 7.69 1.61
N LEU A 142 10.20 8.97 1.81
CA LEU A 142 8.99 9.55 1.20
C LEU A 142 9.03 9.53 -0.33
N MET A 143 10.14 9.94 -0.94
CA MET A 143 10.31 9.98 -2.39
C MET A 143 10.82 8.65 -2.94
N GLU A 144 11.58 7.91 -2.16
CA GLU A 144 12.05 6.56 -2.48
C GLU A 144 10.88 5.61 -2.67
N ASP A 145 9.88 5.67 -1.79
CA ASP A 145 8.67 4.85 -1.85
C ASP A 145 7.79 5.21 -3.04
N ALA A 146 7.90 6.43 -3.57
CA ALA A 146 7.17 6.88 -4.75
C ALA A 146 7.82 6.45 -6.09
N LYS A 147 8.99 5.83 -6.10
CA LYS A 147 9.70 5.45 -7.34
C LYS A 147 8.86 4.58 -8.26
N GLY A 148 8.13 3.59 -7.72
CA GLY A 148 7.24 2.75 -8.52
C GLY A 148 6.14 3.55 -9.21
N LEU A 149 5.56 4.52 -8.50
CA LEU A 149 4.57 5.44 -9.04
C LEU A 149 5.15 6.31 -10.17
N HIS A 150 6.38 6.82 -9.99
CA HIS A 150 7.06 7.62 -11.01
C HIS A 150 7.35 6.79 -12.27
N ILE A 151 7.81 5.55 -12.13
CA ILE A 151 8.05 4.63 -13.25
C ILE A 151 6.77 4.38 -14.06
N ILE A 152 5.62 4.19 -13.40
CA ILE A 152 4.33 4.08 -14.10
C ILE A 152 4.02 5.39 -14.84
N ALA A 153 4.17 6.53 -14.17
CA ALA A 153 3.88 7.84 -14.71
C ALA A 153 4.72 8.19 -15.95
N GLU A 154 5.99 7.75 -16.00
CA GLU A 154 6.91 7.92 -17.14
C GLU A 154 6.43 7.21 -18.41
N THR A 155 5.58 6.19 -18.31
CA THR A 155 4.98 5.54 -19.49
C THR A 155 3.95 6.41 -20.20
N GLY A 156 3.50 7.50 -19.57
CA GLY A 156 2.50 8.41 -20.10
C GLY A 156 1.05 7.90 -20.07
N ILE A 157 0.79 6.72 -19.48
CA ILE A 157 -0.59 6.22 -19.34
C ILE A 157 -1.37 7.01 -18.28
N ASP A 158 -2.69 6.99 -18.40
CA ASP A 158 -3.56 7.46 -17.33
C ASP A 158 -3.38 6.59 -16.09
N LEU A 159 -3.43 7.20 -14.91
CA LEU A 159 -3.34 6.44 -13.65
C LEU A 159 -4.14 7.10 -12.53
N LEU A 160 -4.54 6.28 -11.56
CA LEU A 160 -5.20 6.72 -10.34
C LEU A 160 -4.30 6.40 -9.14
N VAL A 161 -4.24 7.32 -8.17
CA VAL A 161 -3.52 7.11 -6.91
C VAL A 161 -4.46 7.39 -5.75
N ALA A 162 -4.73 6.37 -4.94
CA ALA A 162 -5.46 6.49 -3.70
C ALA A 162 -4.45 6.54 -2.54
N ASN A 163 -4.18 7.72 -2.01
CA ASN A 163 -3.26 7.86 -0.90
C ASN A 163 -3.94 8.18 0.43
N SER A 164 -3.30 7.79 1.52
CA SER A 164 -3.80 7.94 2.89
C SER A 164 -2.77 8.65 3.75
N TYR A 165 -3.26 9.53 4.63
CA TYR A 165 -2.45 10.18 5.66
C TYR A 165 -2.72 9.59 7.06
N SER A 166 -3.39 8.44 7.12
CA SER A 166 -3.71 7.78 8.39
C SER A 166 -2.45 7.38 9.17
N LYS A 167 -1.43 6.86 8.47
CA LYS A 167 -0.24 6.29 9.11
C LYS A 167 0.89 7.32 9.21
N ASN A 168 1.32 7.88 8.09
CA ASN A 168 2.46 8.79 8.06
C ASN A 168 2.22 10.16 8.74
N PHE A 169 0.96 10.51 9.01
CA PHE A 169 0.60 11.65 9.88
C PHE A 169 -0.02 11.21 11.20
N GLY A 170 -0.21 9.90 11.44
CA GLY A 170 -0.89 9.42 12.63
C GLY A 170 -2.38 9.82 12.77
N LEU A 171 -3.01 10.23 11.67
CA LEU A 171 -4.35 10.82 11.62
C LEU A 171 -5.46 9.77 11.34
N TYR A 172 -5.36 8.58 11.94
CA TYR A 172 -6.26 7.45 11.66
C TYR A 172 -7.75 7.80 11.78
N ASN A 173 -8.14 8.52 12.84
CA ASN A 173 -9.55 8.86 13.10
C ASN A 173 -10.01 10.12 12.38
N GLU A 174 -9.09 10.96 11.92
CA GLU A 174 -9.42 12.20 11.18
C GLU A 174 -9.89 11.93 9.76
N ARG A 175 -9.77 10.70 9.28
CA ARG A 175 -10.21 10.26 7.97
C ARG A 175 -9.70 11.15 6.83
N ILE A 176 -8.41 11.21 6.69
CA ILE A 176 -7.76 12.02 5.66
C ILE A 176 -7.02 11.17 4.63
N GLY A 177 -7.34 11.36 3.37
CA GLY A 177 -6.72 10.77 2.20
C GLY A 177 -7.04 11.58 0.97
N ALA A 178 -6.60 11.14 -0.18
CA ALA A 178 -6.88 11.80 -1.44
C ALA A 178 -6.89 10.80 -2.60
N LEU A 179 -7.71 11.08 -3.61
CA LEU A 179 -7.66 10.45 -4.93
C LEU A 179 -6.99 11.44 -5.89
N THR A 180 -5.85 11.07 -6.41
CA THR A 180 -5.16 11.81 -7.48
C THR A 180 -5.35 11.06 -8.79
N MET A 181 -5.78 11.79 -9.81
CA MET A 181 -5.98 11.31 -11.16
C MET A 181 -4.94 11.95 -12.06
N VAL A 182 -4.18 11.16 -12.79
CA VAL A 182 -3.23 11.63 -13.81
C VAL A 182 -3.81 11.24 -15.16
N ALA A 183 -3.98 12.21 -16.02
CA ALA A 183 -4.54 12.05 -17.37
C ALA A 183 -3.56 12.52 -18.45
N GLN A 184 -3.94 12.41 -19.71
CA GLN A 184 -3.10 12.78 -20.86
C GLN A 184 -2.75 14.27 -20.93
N ASN A 185 -3.64 15.11 -20.41
CA ASN A 185 -3.49 16.58 -20.40
C ASN A 185 -4.37 17.22 -19.33
N GLU A 186 -4.25 18.55 -19.15
CA GLU A 186 -5.02 19.32 -18.16
C GLU A 186 -6.53 19.21 -18.37
N GLU A 187 -7.00 19.32 -19.62
CA GLU A 187 -8.44 19.26 -19.94
C GLU A 187 -9.04 17.90 -19.53
N ALA A 188 -8.38 16.78 -19.87
CA ALA A 188 -8.80 15.44 -19.47
C ALA A 188 -8.78 15.25 -17.95
N ALA A 189 -7.76 15.79 -17.26
CA ALA A 189 -7.68 15.75 -15.79
C ALA A 189 -8.83 16.51 -15.14
N GLN A 190 -9.20 17.70 -15.65
CA GLN A 190 -10.32 18.50 -15.14
C GLN A 190 -11.69 17.85 -15.45
N ALA A 191 -11.85 17.22 -16.62
CA ALA A 191 -13.04 16.47 -16.95
C ALA A 191 -13.22 15.28 -15.99
N LEU A 192 -12.15 14.53 -15.74
CA LEU A 192 -12.18 13.41 -14.79
C LEU A 192 -12.48 13.88 -13.36
N LEU A 193 -11.86 15.00 -12.93
CA LEU A 193 -12.17 15.62 -11.63
C LEU A 193 -13.66 15.98 -11.49
N SER A 194 -14.30 16.44 -12.56
CA SER A 194 -15.73 16.74 -12.59
C SER A 194 -16.57 15.48 -12.29
N HIS A 195 -16.22 14.32 -12.88
CA HIS A 195 -16.89 13.05 -12.59
C HIS A 195 -16.62 12.56 -11.16
N VAL A 196 -15.38 12.69 -10.68
CA VAL A 196 -15.01 12.39 -9.30
C VAL A 196 -15.81 13.22 -8.30
N LYS A 197 -15.95 14.53 -8.54
CA LYS A 197 -16.79 15.41 -7.71
C LYS A 197 -18.26 14.97 -7.65
N GLN A 198 -18.80 14.44 -8.74
CA GLN A 198 -20.17 13.86 -8.74
C GLN A 198 -20.25 12.61 -7.88
N SER A 199 -19.25 11.72 -7.96
CA SER A 199 -19.17 10.52 -7.10
C SER A 199 -19.01 10.92 -5.62
N ILE A 200 -18.17 11.89 -5.29
CA ILE A 200 -18.04 12.45 -3.94
C ILE A 200 -19.39 13.02 -3.47
N ARG A 201 -20.05 13.82 -4.30
CA ARG A 201 -21.32 14.48 -3.94
C ARG A 201 -22.42 13.48 -3.57
N SER A 202 -22.49 12.37 -4.27
CA SER A 202 -23.48 11.31 -3.99
C SER A 202 -23.09 10.37 -2.86
N ASN A 203 -21.80 10.29 -2.49
CA ASN A 203 -21.29 9.38 -1.46
C ASN A 203 -21.31 10.04 -0.07
N PHE A 204 -20.54 11.13 0.11
CA PHE A 204 -20.38 11.82 1.40
C PHE A 204 -20.47 13.35 1.31
N SER A 205 -20.93 13.87 0.17
CA SER A 205 -21.13 15.30 -0.12
C SER A 205 -19.86 16.12 -0.15
N ASN A 206 -19.15 16.23 0.98
CA ASN A 206 -17.85 16.86 1.14
C ASN A 206 -17.01 16.06 2.15
N PRO A 207 -15.68 16.00 1.99
CA PRO A 207 -14.82 15.36 2.95
C PRO A 207 -14.74 16.18 4.25
N PRO A 208 -14.37 15.55 5.41
CA PRO A 208 -14.09 16.24 6.64
C PRO A 208 -12.97 17.27 6.47
N ALA A 209 -13.16 18.49 6.96
CA ALA A 209 -12.21 19.58 6.78
C ALA A 209 -10.99 19.51 7.70
N HIS A 210 -11.18 19.08 8.97
CA HIS A 210 -10.17 19.18 10.02
C HIS A 210 -8.86 18.46 9.70
N GLY A 211 -8.91 17.17 9.34
CA GLY A 211 -7.70 16.42 8.99
C GLY A 211 -7.00 16.96 7.75
N GLY A 212 -7.76 17.43 6.76
CA GLY A 212 -7.20 18.09 5.58
C GLY A 212 -6.46 19.39 5.91
N ALA A 213 -7.00 20.19 6.83
CA ALA A 213 -6.37 21.42 7.30
C ALA A 213 -5.07 21.12 8.06
N ILE A 214 -5.02 20.09 8.91
CA ILE A 214 -3.79 19.65 9.60
C ILE A 214 -2.69 19.32 8.56
N VAL A 215 -2.99 18.43 7.62
CA VAL A 215 -2.01 18.02 6.59
C VAL A 215 -1.55 19.21 5.77
N ALA A 216 -2.47 20.08 5.33
CA ALA A 216 -2.13 21.26 4.54
C ALA A 216 -1.26 22.26 5.34
N THR A 217 -1.55 22.48 6.62
CA THR A 217 -0.75 23.34 7.49
C THR A 217 0.67 22.83 7.62
N ILE A 218 0.84 21.55 7.90
CA ILE A 218 2.16 20.93 8.07
C ILE A 218 2.96 20.97 6.77
N LEU A 219 2.35 20.61 5.66
CA LEU A 219 3.07 20.56 4.36
C LEU A 219 3.42 21.92 3.77
N ASN A 220 2.67 22.98 4.12
CA ASN A 220 2.91 24.33 3.64
C ASN A 220 3.85 25.16 4.54
N ASP A 221 4.15 24.71 5.74
CA ASP A 221 5.14 25.33 6.63
C ASP A 221 6.46 24.55 6.56
N PRO A 222 7.58 25.15 6.09
CA PRO A 222 8.84 24.44 5.94
C PRO A 222 9.38 23.84 7.24
N LYS A 223 9.13 24.47 8.39
CA LYS A 223 9.61 23.96 9.70
C LYS A 223 8.78 22.76 10.16
N LEU A 224 7.45 22.87 10.07
CA LEU A 224 6.55 21.77 10.42
C LEU A 224 6.75 20.59 9.47
N ARG A 225 6.95 20.85 8.19
CA ARG A 225 7.23 19.83 7.20
C ARG A 225 8.52 19.07 7.52
N ALA A 226 9.61 19.78 7.79
CA ALA A 226 10.89 19.17 8.15
C ALA A 226 10.80 18.31 9.42
N GLN A 227 10.08 18.80 10.44
CA GLN A 227 9.81 18.04 11.65
C GLN A 227 9.02 16.77 11.34
N TRP A 228 7.95 16.86 10.57
CA TRP A 228 7.13 15.71 10.17
C TRP A 228 7.93 14.69 9.36
N GLU A 229 8.75 15.13 8.41
CA GLU A 229 9.62 14.25 7.61
C GLU A 229 10.60 13.47 8.53
N GLN A 230 11.16 14.14 9.54
CA GLN A 230 12.01 13.51 10.55
C GLN A 230 11.24 12.47 11.37
N GLU A 231 10.04 12.80 11.87
CA GLU A 231 9.20 11.88 12.66
C GLU A 231 8.80 10.63 11.84
N VAL A 232 8.51 10.79 10.55
CA VAL A 232 8.25 9.65 9.64
C VAL A 232 9.51 8.78 9.48
N ALA A 233 10.68 9.40 9.36
CA ALA A 233 11.95 8.67 9.29
C ALA A 233 12.20 7.88 10.58
N GLU A 234 12.01 8.48 11.74
CA GLU A 234 12.15 7.80 13.04
C GLU A 234 11.21 6.59 13.18
N MET A 235 9.94 6.72 12.75
CA MET A 235 9.00 5.61 12.75
C MET A 235 9.45 4.48 11.81
N ARG A 236 9.91 4.80 10.60
CA ARG A 236 10.44 3.85 9.63
C ARG A 236 11.66 3.12 10.19
N ASP A 237 12.61 3.86 10.72
CA ASP A 237 13.89 3.32 11.22
C ASP A 237 13.65 2.41 12.44
N ARG A 238 12.71 2.79 13.33
CA ARG A 238 12.26 1.92 14.42
C ARG A 238 11.68 0.61 13.92
N ILE A 239 10.78 0.67 12.93
CA ILE A 239 10.15 -0.55 12.39
C ILE A 239 11.19 -1.46 11.74
N ASN A 240 12.12 -0.90 10.95
CA ASN A 240 13.19 -1.65 10.33
C ASN A 240 14.16 -2.23 11.38
N GLY A 241 14.50 -1.48 12.42
CA GLY A 241 15.29 -1.97 13.55
C GLY A 241 14.63 -3.16 14.26
N LEU A 242 13.33 -3.11 14.49
CA LEU A 242 12.57 -4.23 15.08
C LEU A 242 12.57 -5.48 14.19
N ARG A 243 12.63 -5.35 12.86
CA ARG A 243 12.77 -6.49 11.95
C ARG A 243 14.10 -7.21 12.15
N HIS A 244 15.19 -6.44 12.24
CA HIS A 244 16.53 -6.99 12.50
C HIS A 244 16.60 -7.63 13.87
N LEU A 245 16.17 -6.92 14.92
CA LEU A 245 16.17 -7.44 16.28
C LEU A 245 15.36 -8.75 16.41
N PHE A 246 14.20 -8.83 15.75
CA PHE A 246 13.38 -10.04 15.75
C PHE A 246 14.12 -11.24 15.15
N VAL A 247 14.77 -11.07 14.01
CA VAL A 247 15.53 -12.14 13.34
C VAL A 247 16.76 -12.53 14.14
N GLU A 248 17.52 -11.56 14.66
CA GLU A 248 18.70 -11.78 15.50
C GLU A 248 18.32 -12.55 16.78
N THR A 249 17.25 -12.13 17.47
CA THR A 249 16.79 -12.81 18.68
C THR A 249 16.33 -14.26 18.40
N LEU A 250 15.62 -14.51 17.29
CA LEU A 250 15.27 -15.90 16.91
C LEU A 250 16.49 -16.77 16.65
N ASN A 251 17.52 -16.22 15.99
CA ASN A 251 18.77 -16.94 15.78
C ASN A 251 19.49 -17.24 17.11
N GLU A 252 19.54 -16.30 18.04
CA GLU A 252 20.08 -16.49 19.40
C GLU A 252 19.34 -17.56 20.19
N LYS A 253 18.03 -17.73 19.96
CA LYS A 253 17.22 -18.81 20.57
C LYS A 253 17.42 -20.17 19.88
N GLY A 254 18.30 -20.27 18.88
CA GLY A 254 18.59 -21.51 18.17
C GLY A 254 17.47 -21.97 17.22
N VAL A 255 16.65 -21.07 16.73
CA VAL A 255 15.63 -21.40 15.74
C VAL A 255 16.30 -21.72 14.42
N GLU A 256 16.21 -22.97 13.97
CA GLU A 256 16.83 -23.44 12.71
C GLU A 256 16.16 -22.89 11.45
N ARG A 257 14.88 -22.55 11.55
CA ARG A 257 14.10 -21.99 10.44
C ARG A 257 14.62 -20.61 10.06
N ASP A 258 14.89 -20.39 8.76
CA ASP A 258 15.31 -19.10 8.25
C ASP A 258 14.18 -18.06 8.31
N PHE A 259 14.38 -16.99 9.07
CA PHE A 259 13.53 -15.81 9.15
C PHE A 259 14.16 -14.58 8.50
N SER A 260 15.31 -14.70 7.84
CA SER A 260 16.03 -13.58 7.21
C SER A 260 15.18 -12.80 6.20
N PHE A 261 14.17 -13.45 5.60
CA PHE A 261 13.25 -12.79 4.67
C PHE A 261 12.51 -11.59 5.31
N ILE A 262 12.29 -11.60 6.63
CA ILE A 262 11.62 -10.51 7.35
C ILE A 262 12.42 -9.20 7.28
N THR A 263 13.75 -9.26 7.28
CA THR A 263 14.60 -8.06 7.17
C THR A 263 14.56 -7.43 5.78
N ARG A 264 14.19 -8.20 4.76
CA ARG A 264 14.04 -7.70 3.38
C ARG A 264 12.66 -7.11 3.10
N GLN A 265 11.67 -7.39 3.96
CA GLN A 265 10.32 -6.86 3.85
C GLN A 265 10.25 -5.43 4.40
N ARG A 266 9.20 -4.69 4.00
CA ARG A 266 9.02 -3.29 4.34
C ARG A 266 7.63 -3.02 4.94
N GLY A 267 7.53 -1.91 5.69
CA GLY A 267 6.27 -1.44 6.26
C GLY A 267 5.90 -2.10 7.57
N MET A 268 4.66 -1.88 7.99
CA MET A 268 4.17 -2.24 9.33
C MET A 268 3.93 -3.74 9.53
N PHE A 269 3.81 -4.52 8.45
CA PHE A 269 3.40 -5.93 8.49
C PHE A 269 4.40 -6.84 7.79
N SER A 270 4.36 -8.13 8.20
CA SER A 270 5.04 -9.22 7.53
C SER A 270 4.21 -10.49 7.66
N PHE A 271 4.34 -11.41 6.71
CA PHE A 271 4.00 -12.79 6.98
C PHE A 271 5.15 -13.46 7.72
N SER A 272 4.84 -14.08 8.86
CA SER A 272 5.83 -14.81 9.66
C SER A 272 6.15 -16.20 9.09
N GLY A 273 5.30 -16.71 8.19
CA GLY A 273 5.33 -18.09 7.74
C GLY A 273 4.89 -19.11 8.80
N LEU A 274 4.39 -18.67 9.95
CA LEU A 274 3.78 -19.56 10.94
C LEU A 274 2.46 -20.11 10.41
N ASN A 275 2.21 -21.39 10.62
CA ASN A 275 0.97 -22.05 10.24
C ASN A 275 -0.17 -21.74 11.27
N PRO A 276 -1.44 -22.06 10.93
CA PRO A 276 -2.57 -21.78 11.82
C PRO A 276 -2.48 -22.47 13.19
N ASP A 277 -1.89 -23.67 13.29
CA ASP A 277 -1.75 -24.39 14.57
C ASP A 277 -0.71 -23.71 15.46
N GLN A 278 0.40 -23.23 14.88
CA GLN A 278 1.42 -22.45 15.59
C GLN A 278 0.86 -21.12 16.06
N VAL A 279 0.07 -20.43 15.22
CA VAL A 279 -0.62 -19.18 15.59
C VAL A 279 -1.60 -19.43 16.75
N LYS A 280 -2.33 -20.54 16.71
CA LYS A 280 -3.24 -20.94 17.78
C LYS A 280 -2.49 -21.23 19.08
N ALA A 281 -1.37 -21.96 19.01
CA ALA A 281 -0.53 -22.26 20.16
C ALA A 281 0.05 -21.00 20.81
N LEU A 282 0.53 -20.03 20.01
CA LEU A 282 0.98 -18.72 20.52
C LEU A 282 -0.12 -18.01 21.33
N ARG A 283 -1.34 -18.03 20.84
CA ARG A 283 -2.48 -17.40 21.55
C ARG A 283 -2.81 -18.14 22.84
N GLU A 284 -2.95 -19.47 22.81
CA GLU A 284 -3.46 -20.27 23.93
C GLU A 284 -2.43 -20.46 25.05
N ARG A 285 -1.14 -20.61 24.69
CA ARG A 285 -0.06 -20.87 25.65
C ARG A 285 0.66 -19.60 26.12
N TYR A 286 0.72 -18.57 25.26
CA TYR A 286 1.55 -17.37 25.49
C TYR A 286 0.77 -16.06 25.48
N SER A 287 -0.55 -16.06 25.25
CA SER A 287 -1.36 -14.87 25.10
C SER A 287 -0.82 -13.89 24.03
N ILE A 288 -0.18 -14.42 22.98
CA ILE A 288 0.31 -13.65 21.84
C ILE A 288 -0.72 -13.72 20.73
N TYR A 289 -1.25 -12.55 20.34
CA TYR A 289 -2.35 -12.43 19.41
C TYR A 289 -1.84 -11.96 18.05
N ILE A 290 -1.81 -12.85 17.08
CA ILE A 290 -1.53 -12.57 15.67
C ILE A 290 -2.67 -13.07 14.78
N VAL A 291 -2.75 -12.54 13.57
CA VAL A 291 -3.81 -12.94 12.62
C VAL A 291 -3.61 -14.41 12.20
N GLY A 292 -4.71 -15.16 12.07
CA GLY A 292 -4.67 -16.59 11.75
C GLY A 292 -3.91 -16.97 10.47
N SER A 293 -3.71 -16.01 9.55
CA SER A 293 -2.86 -16.19 8.36
C SER A 293 -1.35 -16.13 8.65
N GLY A 294 -0.92 -15.94 9.89
CA GLY A 294 0.49 -15.73 10.23
C GLY A 294 1.01 -14.31 9.96
N ARG A 295 0.13 -13.35 9.63
CA ARG A 295 0.54 -11.95 9.50
C ARG A 295 0.85 -11.36 10.87
N ILE A 296 2.06 -10.83 11.03
CA ILE A 296 2.51 -10.12 12.23
C ILE A 296 2.54 -8.61 11.99
N SER A 297 2.29 -7.86 13.07
CA SER A 297 2.48 -6.39 13.08
C SER A 297 3.86 -6.07 13.65
N VAL A 298 4.83 -5.82 12.78
CA VAL A 298 6.19 -5.45 13.21
C VAL A 298 6.17 -4.13 13.99
N ALA A 299 5.36 -3.17 13.55
CA ALA A 299 5.20 -1.89 14.23
C ALA A 299 4.63 -2.01 15.66
N GLY A 300 3.94 -3.12 15.96
CA GLY A 300 3.40 -3.40 17.29
C GLY A 300 4.36 -4.15 18.22
N MET A 301 5.54 -4.54 17.74
CA MET A 301 6.58 -5.14 18.57
C MET A 301 7.28 -4.06 19.41
N SER A 302 7.92 -4.47 20.51
CA SER A 302 8.81 -3.62 21.30
C SER A 302 10.08 -4.38 21.68
N GLU A 303 11.16 -3.66 21.90
CA GLU A 303 12.43 -4.23 22.37
C GLU A 303 12.25 -4.98 23.69
N GLU A 304 11.43 -4.43 24.60
CA GLU A 304 11.15 -5.01 25.91
C GLU A 304 10.45 -6.38 25.84
N SER A 305 9.56 -6.57 24.86
CA SER A 305 8.81 -7.83 24.68
C SER A 305 9.45 -8.80 23.70
N MET A 306 10.55 -8.43 23.04
CA MET A 306 11.14 -9.19 21.95
C MET A 306 11.62 -10.57 22.42
N ASP A 307 12.29 -10.65 23.55
CA ASP A 307 12.76 -11.91 24.12
C ASP A 307 11.61 -12.88 24.43
N TYR A 308 10.53 -12.37 25.02
CA TYR A 308 9.33 -13.17 25.29
C TYR A 308 8.67 -13.67 24.00
N LEU A 309 8.51 -12.81 23.00
CA LEU A 309 7.93 -13.15 21.72
C LEU A 309 8.75 -14.24 21.00
N CYS A 310 10.07 -14.07 20.94
CA CYS A 310 10.95 -15.01 20.24
C CYS A 310 11.09 -16.36 20.98
N ASN A 311 11.09 -16.38 22.32
CA ASN A 311 11.02 -17.62 23.09
C ASN A 311 9.72 -18.39 22.80
N ALA A 312 8.58 -17.70 22.77
CA ALA A 312 7.31 -18.33 22.46
C ALA A 312 7.26 -18.90 21.03
N ILE A 313 7.83 -18.17 20.07
CA ILE A 313 7.93 -18.65 18.67
C ILE A 313 8.86 -19.86 18.58
N ALA A 314 10.03 -19.82 19.23
CA ALA A 314 10.94 -20.95 19.25
C ALA A 314 10.27 -22.23 19.81
N ASP A 315 9.53 -22.09 20.92
CA ASP A 315 8.83 -23.22 21.55
C ASP A 315 7.73 -23.82 20.63
N VAL A 316 6.92 -22.98 19.96
CA VAL A 316 5.87 -23.50 19.07
C VAL A 316 6.42 -24.01 17.72
N LEU A 317 7.67 -23.73 17.39
CA LEU A 317 8.35 -24.31 16.24
C LEU A 317 9.00 -25.66 16.56
N ALA A 318 9.40 -25.86 17.82
CA ALA A 318 10.04 -27.10 18.27
C ALA A 318 9.05 -28.25 18.54
N GLY A 319 7.78 -27.95 18.74
CA GLY A 319 6.82 -29.02 19.06
C GLY A 319 5.41 -28.65 19.16
#